data_516ea4f98e2769fad04dea3ba016eaf5
#
_entry.id   516ea4f98e2769fad04dea3ba016eaf5
#
_cell.length_a   1.000
_cell.length_b   1.000
_cell.length_c   1.000
_cell.angle_alpha   90.00
_cell.angle_beta   90.00
_cell.angle_gamma   90.00
#
_symmetry.space_group_name_H-M   'P 1'
#
loop_
_entity.id
_entity.type
_entity.pdbx_description
1 polymer ?
#
loop_
_entity_poly.entity_id
_entity_poly.type
_entity_poly.pdbx_seq_one_letter_code
_entity_poly.pdbx_strand_id
1 'polypeptide(L)'
;MQVLRSNVLIIKQKPEYQGLIQGVVSDENTQAKVMVIGSEVKYVKPGDITIVDWNKAKLVKNDLWLIDELDIVAILEDDKA
;
A
#
# COMPACT_ATOMS: atom_id res chain seq x y z
N MET A 1 3.21 -8.31 -14.86
CA MET A 1 2.24 -9.04 -14.07
C MET A 1 0.87 -8.43 -14.22
N GLN A 2 -0.14 -9.27 -14.33
CA GLN A 2 -1.47 -8.78 -14.49
C GLN A 2 -2.23 -9.05 -13.22
N VAL A 3 -2.87 -8.04 -12.69
CA VAL A 3 -3.61 -8.16 -11.44
C VAL A 3 -5.08 -8.23 -11.81
N LEU A 4 -5.81 -9.16 -11.18
CA LEU A 4 -7.18 -9.42 -11.56
C LEU A 4 -8.19 -8.95 -10.55
N ARG A 5 -9.39 -8.67 -11.02
CA ARG A 5 -10.51 -8.31 -10.15
C ARG A 5 -10.23 -7.14 -9.26
N SER A 6 -10.49 -7.25 -7.99
CA SER A 6 -10.30 -6.14 -7.09
C SER A 6 -8.97 -6.22 -6.36
N ASN A 7 -8.04 -7.01 -6.86
CA ASN A 7 -6.75 -7.10 -6.21
C ASN A 7 -5.87 -5.92 -6.58
N VAL A 8 -4.93 -5.61 -5.73
CA VAL A 8 -4.06 -4.48 -5.88
C VAL A 8 -2.64 -4.94 -5.61
N LEU A 9 -1.71 -4.61 -6.48
CA LEU A 9 -0.32 -4.93 -6.26
C LEU A 9 0.34 -3.72 -5.62
N ILE A 10 0.95 -3.93 -4.48
CA ILE A 10 1.53 -2.82 -3.73
C ILE A 10 2.98 -3.14 -3.40
N ILE A 11 3.73 -2.09 -3.13
CA ILE A 11 5.11 -2.25 -2.73
C ILE A 11 5.24 -1.66 -1.34
N LYS A 12 5.97 -2.34 -0.45
CA LYS A 12 6.11 -1.89 0.90
C LYS A 12 7.07 -0.74 0.92
N GLN A 13 6.69 0.35 1.58
CA GLN A 13 7.48 1.53 1.53
C GLN A 13 7.51 2.16 2.90
N LYS A 14 8.64 2.56 3.38
CA LYS A 14 8.71 3.17 4.67
C LYS A 14 8.42 4.62 4.59
N PRO A 15 7.88 5.20 5.63
CA PRO A 15 7.60 6.60 5.65
C PRO A 15 8.87 7.37 5.49
N GLU A 16 8.78 8.52 4.87
CA GLU A 16 9.90 9.27 4.72
C GLU A 16 10.28 10.10 5.78
N TYR A 17 9.61 10.29 6.79
CA TYR A 17 10.02 11.12 7.80
C TYR A 17 10.92 10.49 8.55
N GLN A 18 11.98 10.75 8.66
CA GLN A 18 12.78 10.18 9.43
C GLN A 18 13.24 10.91 10.50
N GLY A 19 13.67 10.58 11.40
CA GLY A 19 14.25 11.22 12.45
C GLY A 19 13.45 11.81 13.39
N LEU A 20 12.34 12.04 13.11
CA LEU A 20 11.60 12.63 14.03
C LEU A 20 11.07 11.75 14.97
N ILE A 21 10.66 10.69 14.72
CA ILE A 21 10.05 9.91 15.65
C ILE A 21 10.84 8.82 15.91
N GLN A 22 11.70 8.98 16.66
CA GLN A 22 12.47 7.97 16.91
C GLN A 22 11.94 6.96 17.74
N GLY A 23 12.14 5.84 17.66
CA GLY A 23 11.74 4.82 18.50
C GLY A 23 10.45 4.26 18.18
N VAL A 24 9.80 4.72 17.25
CA VAL A 24 8.55 4.27 17.03
C VAL A 24 8.42 3.74 15.70
N VAL A 25 9.24 2.94 15.26
CA VAL A 25 9.16 2.46 13.99
C VAL A 25 8.54 1.13 14.07
N SER A 26 7.39 0.92 13.63
CA SER A 26 6.79 -0.35 13.69
C SER A 26 6.26 -0.67 12.34
N ASP A 27 5.91 -1.89 12.11
CA ASP A 27 5.37 -2.26 10.85
C ASP A 27 4.07 -1.61 10.58
N GLU A 28 3.40 -1.15 11.57
CA GLU A 28 2.16 -0.52 11.36
C GLU A 28 2.31 0.78 10.63
N ASN A 29 3.48 1.35 10.63
CA ASN A 29 3.68 2.59 9.94
C ASN A 29 4.18 2.37 8.54
N THR A 30 4.28 1.16 8.08
CA THR A 30 4.76 0.92 6.74
C THR A 30 3.66 1.25 5.77
N GLN A 31 3.99 2.00 4.76
CA GLN A 31 3.01 2.41 3.78
C GLN A 31 3.05 1.50 2.57
N ALA A 32 1.99 1.48 1.82
CA ALA A 32 1.91 0.68 0.63
C ALA A 32 1.68 1.58 -0.56
N LYS A 33 2.58 1.53 -1.52
CA LYS A 33 2.39 2.32 -2.72
C LYS A 33 1.75 1.42 -3.76
N VAL A 34 0.68 1.86 -4.35
CA VAL A 34 -0.06 1.06 -5.32
C VAL A 34 0.70 1.06 -6.62
N MET A 35 0.98 -0.12 -7.15
CA MET A 35 1.73 -0.24 -8.38
C MET A 35 0.83 -0.64 -9.54
N VAL A 36 -0.01 -1.63 -9.37
CA VAL A 36 -0.89 -2.11 -10.42
C VAL A 36 -2.23 -2.43 -9.80
N ILE A 37 -3.30 -2.20 -10.50
CA ILE A 37 -4.61 -2.50 -9.96
C ILE A 37 -5.35 -3.43 -10.90
N GLY A 38 -6.26 -4.20 -10.36
CA GLY A 38 -7.12 -5.05 -11.18
C GLY A 38 -8.25 -4.26 -11.78
N SER A 39 -8.96 -4.88 -12.67
CA SER A 39 -9.97 -4.17 -13.44
C SER A 39 -11.17 -3.76 -12.62
N GLU A 40 -11.39 -4.37 -11.47
CA GLU A 40 -12.55 -4.04 -10.66
C GLU A 40 -12.21 -3.13 -9.50
N VAL A 41 -10.98 -2.64 -9.43
CA VAL A 41 -10.60 -1.75 -8.35
C VAL A 41 -11.21 -0.38 -8.63
N LYS A 42 -11.81 0.23 -7.61
CA LYS A 42 -12.51 1.47 -7.78
C LYS A 42 -11.97 2.63 -7.00
N TYR A 43 -11.30 2.38 -5.91
CA TYR A 43 -10.97 3.47 -5.02
C TYR A 43 -9.51 3.91 -5.04
N VAL A 44 -8.62 3.11 -5.57
CA VAL A 44 -7.22 3.48 -5.60
C VAL A 44 -6.71 3.39 -7.01
N LYS A 45 -5.60 4.04 -7.29
CA LYS A 45 -5.02 3.98 -8.60
C LYS A 45 -3.52 3.91 -8.46
N PRO A 46 -2.82 3.52 -9.48
CA PRO A 46 -1.37 3.39 -9.41
C PRO A 46 -0.74 4.71 -8.98
N GLY A 47 0.17 4.63 -8.07
CA GLY A 47 0.84 5.80 -7.52
C GLY A 47 0.29 6.26 -6.20
N ASP A 48 -0.86 5.78 -5.80
CA ASP A 48 -1.42 6.19 -4.53
C ASP A 48 -0.64 5.57 -3.39
N ILE A 49 -0.56 6.27 -2.29
CA ILE A 49 0.09 5.77 -1.09
C ILE A 49 -1.02 5.41 -0.12
N THR A 50 -0.99 4.22 0.39
CA THR A 50 -2.10 3.73 1.20
C THR A 50 -1.61 3.08 2.47
N ILE A 51 -2.52 2.87 3.37
CA ILE A 51 -2.29 2.11 4.58
C ILE A 51 -3.10 0.85 4.44
N VAL A 52 -2.50 -0.28 4.60
CA VAL A 52 -3.20 -1.53 4.42
C VAL A 52 -2.99 -2.45 5.60
N ASP A 53 -3.81 -3.46 5.69
CA ASP A 53 -3.66 -4.46 6.73
C ASP A 53 -2.70 -5.50 6.21
N TRP A 54 -1.45 -5.39 6.61
CA TRP A 54 -0.43 -6.28 6.08
C TRP A 54 -0.68 -7.74 6.41
N ASN A 55 -1.50 -8.02 7.37
CA ASN A 55 -1.81 -9.40 7.70
C ASN A 55 -2.65 -10.03 6.60
N LYS A 56 -3.29 -9.23 5.79
CA LYS A 56 -4.09 -9.77 4.72
C LYS A 56 -3.38 -9.71 3.39
N ALA A 57 -2.20 -9.18 3.35
CA ALA A 57 -1.47 -9.07 2.11
C ALA A 57 -0.66 -10.33 1.86
N LYS A 58 -0.45 -10.68 0.61
CA LYS A 58 0.32 -11.85 0.29
C LYS A 58 1.57 -11.43 -0.43
N LEU A 59 2.71 -11.91 0.00
CA LEU A 59 3.95 -11.56 -0.62
C LEU A 59 4.05 -12.26 -1.96
N VAL A 60 4.30 -11.49 -3.01
CA VAL A 60 4.41 -12.06 -4.32
C VAL A 60 5.88 -12.27 -4.65
N LYS A 61 6.71 -11.27 -4.47
CA LYS A 61 8.11 -11.43 -4.65
C LYS A 61 8.81 -10.22 -4.17
N ASN A 62 9.95 -10.35 -3.64
CA ASN A 62 10.73 -9.26 -3.09
C ASN A 62 9.84 -8.35 -2.27
N ASP A 63 9.65 -7.14 -2.67
CA ASP A 63 8.84 -6.24 -1.89
C ASP A 63 7.46 -6.06 -2.45
N LEU A 64 7.04 -6.90 -3.37
CA LEU A 64 5.72 -6.76 -3.97
C LEU A 64 4.73 -7.63 -3.25
N TRP A 65 3.60 -7.04 -2.93
CA TRP A 65 2.56 -7.71 -2.17
C TRP A 65 1.25 -7.58 -2.91
N LEU A 66 0.36 -8.52 -2.70
CA LEU A 66 -0.94 -8.48 -3.34
C LEU A 66 -1.99 -8.44 -2.26
N ILE A 67 -2.97 -7.57 -2.41
CA ILE A 67 -4.00 -7.41 -1.40
C ILE A 67 -5.29 -7.05 -2.09
N ASP A 68 -6.41 -7.37 -1.45
CA ASP A 68 -7.70 -7.02 -2.01
C ASP A 68 -7.99 -5.58 -1.67
N GLU A 69 -8.63 -4.86 -2.54
CA GLU A 69 -8.93 -3.46 -2.31
C GLU A 69 -9.67 -3.27 -1.00
N LEU A 70 -10.49 -4.20 -0.61
CA LEU A 70 -11.26 -4.05 0.61
C LEU A 70 -10.40 -4.12 1.87
N ASP A 71 -9.18 -4.57 1.75
CA ASP A 71 -8.30 -4.62 2.91
C ASP A 71 -7.39 -3.40 2.98
N ILE A 72 -7.59 -2.43 2.10
CA ILE A 72 -6.86 -1.18 2.18
C ILE A 72 -7.64 -0.31 3.15
N VAL A 73 -6.96 0.13 4.17
CA VAL A 73 -7.62 0.84 5.23
C VAL A 73 -7.79 2.31 4.93
N ALA A 74 -6.83 2.92 4.31
CA ALA A 74 -6.90 4.35 4.04
C ALA A 74 -5.99 4.72 2.90
N ILE A 75 -6.28 5.82 2.24
CA ILE A 75 -5.44 6.36 1.20
C ILE A 75 -4.88 7.65 1.75
N LEU A 76 -3.57 7.80 1.70
CA LEU A 76 -2.96 9.00 2.20
C LEU A 76 -2.97 10.02 1.10
N GLU A 77 -3.59 11.16 1.36
CA GLU A 77 -3.69 12.13 0.36
C GLU A 77 -2.56 13.07 0.40
N ASP A 78 -2.10 13.49 -0.73
CA ASP A 78 -1.02 14.38 -0.76
C ASP A 78 -1.52 15.68 -0.65
N ASP A 79 -1.47 16.30 0.39
CA ASP A 79 -1.96 17.47 0.63
C ASP A 79 -1.25 18.52 0.17
N LYS A 80 -0.50 18.55 -0.62
CA LYS A 80 0.18 19.53 -0.96
C LYS A 80 -0.44 20.43 -1.53
N ALA A 81 -1.06 20.36 -1.76
CA ALA A 81 -1.73 21.30 -2.37
C ALA A 81 -1.46 22.37 -2.19
#